data_77cf0179b3bc2fb413934c949e1f11b1
#
_entry.id   77cf0179b3bc2fb413934c949e1f11b1
#
_cell.length_a   1.000
_cell.length_b   1.000
_cell.length_c   1.000
_cell.angle_alpha   90.00
_cell.angle_beta   90.00
_cell.angle_gamma   90.00
#
_symmetry.space_group_name_H-M   'P 1'
#
loop_
_entity.id
_entity.type
_entity.pdbx_description
1 polymer ?
#
loop_
_entity_poly.entity_id
_entity_poly.type
_entity_poly.pdbx_seq_one_letter_code
_entity_poly.pdbx_strand_id
1 'polypeptide(L)'
;MPANRIPYERYFEVSAMPEPGVPMHSYAYLRRLTSDVLETSPVWDTHAHVGRDRDGRELDFIGLLRDLDDYRVNGAVIFPFNDPEQGTDFRVPNDRVWDAYRAAPERFIPFMRLNPNGPWEDEYERCRDRGHRGIKLHPRAQDFALNAPVAMEIYARAATDRLPVLVHTGYGMGAVSDDLAGIAGALPDLRLILGHSTFIDMPRAVAVLAPYPNVYFETSVVQAFDLFAVLDAIDPARVLYGSDLPYGSSAHALHELAVMANIAGVHPDHYADLFGGNLLRLLDSEAHR
;
A
#
# COMPACT_ATOMS: atom_id res chain seq x y z
N MET A 1 12.39 25.99 16.22
CA MET A 1 11.44 25.14 16.93
C MET A 1 12.25 24.08 17.65
N PRO A 2 12.05 23.82 18.95
CA PRO A 2 12.82 22.76 19.61
C PRO A 2 12.38 21.42 19.00
N ALA A 3 13.37 20.63 18.55
CA ALA A 3 13.15 19.26 18.14
C ALA A 3 12.40 18.53 19.27
N ASN A 4 11.24 17.96 18.96
CA ASN A 4 10.51 17.09 19.85
C ASN A 4 11.39 15.84 20.04
N ARG A 5 12.31 15.87 21.02
CA ARG A 5 13.03 14.67 21.47
C ARG A 5 11.99 13.82 22.18
N ILE A 6 11.64 12.70 21.59
CA ILE A 6 10.89 11.67 22.29
C ILE A 6 11.71 11.33 23.53
N PRO A 7 11.21 11.51 24.77
CA PRO A 7 11.95 11.15 25.95
C PRO A 7 12.34 9.67 25.86
N TYR A 8 13.59 9.36 26.19
CA TYR A 8 14.12 7.99 26.17
C TYR A 8 13.22 7.00 26.95
N GLU A 9 12.53 7.48 27.96
CA GLU A 9 11.55 6.73 28.76
C GLU A 9 10.32 6.27 27.93
N ARG A 10 9.90 6.99 26.89
CA ARG A 10 8.79 6.57 26.02
C ARG A 10 9.08 5.32 25.18
N TYR A 11 10.34 5.00 24.95
CA TYR A 11 10.71 3.73 24.30
C TYR A 11 10.38 2.51 25.20
N PHE A 12 10.09 2.75 26.47
CA PHE A 12 9.83 1.71 27.45
C PHE A 12 8.44 1.80 28.09
N GLU A 13 7.68 2.88 27.85
CA GLU A 13 6.26 2.97 28.22
C GLU A 13 5.40 2.26 27.19
N VAL A 14 5.49 0.96 27.17
CA VAL A 14 4.58 0.13 26.39
C VAL A 14 3.27 0.07 27.17
N SER A 15 2.18 0.52 26.54
CA SER A 15 0.83 0.55 27.13
C SER A 15 0.29 -0.83 27.53
N ALA A 16 0.97 -1.91 27.14
CA ALA A 16 0.77 -3.26 27.62
C ALA A 16 2.10 -3.79 28.16
N MET A 17 2.31 -3.76 29.46
CA MET A 17 3.46 -4.42 30.07
C MET A 17 3.41 -5.89 29.72
N PRO A 18 4.52 -6.49 29.26
CA PRO A 18 4.60 -7.93 29.04
C PRO A 18 4.29 -8.65 30.36
N GLU A 19 3.74 -9.84 30.26
CA GLU A 19 3.51 -10.67 31.43
C GLU A 19 4.80 -10.81 32.26
N PRO A 20 4.70 -10.90 33.60
CA PRO A 20 5.87 -11.04 34.45
C PRO A 20 6.76 -12.20 33.99
N GLY A 21 8.01 -11.91 33.70
CA GLY A 21 8.99 -12.90 33.25
C GLY A 21 9.28 -12.92 31.74
N VAL A 22 8.51 -12.17 30.89
CA VAL A 22 8.84 -11.99 29.48
C VAL A 22 9.68 -10.72 29.32
N PRO A 23 10.96 -10.82 28.88
CA PRO A 23 11.77 -9.63 28.64
C PRO A 23 11.12 -8.72 27.57
N MET A 24 11.04 -7.41 27.84
CA MET A 24 10.43 -6.41 26.95
C MET A 24 10.98 -6.42 25.50
N HIS A 25 12.20 -6.92 25.31
CA HIS A 25 12.85 -7.04 24.01
C HIS A 25 12.86 -8.48 23.48
N SER A 26 12.08 -9.38 24.08
CA SER A 26 12.03 -10.75 23.60
C SER A 26 11.25 -10.84 22.30
N TYR A 27 11.66 -11.74 21.45
CA TYR A 27 10.92 -12.06 20.22
C TYR A 27 9.46 -12.50 20.53
N ALA A 28 9.23 -13.12 21.68
CA ALA A 28 7.90 -13.50 22.13
C ALA A 28 6.98 -12.28 22.35
N TYR A 29 7.51 -11.20 22.94
CA TYR A 29 6.76 -9.96 23.12
C TYR A 29 6.40 -9.32 21.78
N LEU A 30 7.35 -9.20 20.86
CA LEU A 30 7.12 -8.61 19.54
C LEU A 30 6.10 -9.43 18.72
N ARG A 31 6.16 -10.76 18.81
CA ARG A 31 5.14 -11.62 18.19
C ARG A 31 3.75 -11.41 18.79
N ARG A 32 3.66 -11.14 20.09
CA ARG A 32 2.37 -10.88 20.75
C ARG A 32 1.73 -9.61 20.23
N LEU A 33 2.47 -8.53 20.05
CA LEU A 33 1.94 -7.30 19.44
C LEU A 33 1.28 -7.57 18.09
N THR A 34 1.92 -8.37 17.24
CA THR A 34 1.34 -8.75 15.93
C THR A 34 0.09 -9.60 16.10
N SER A 35 0.12 -10.59 17.03
CA SER A 35 -1.03 -11.45 17.27
C SER A 35 -2.24 -10.68 17.78
N ASP A 36 -2.03 -9.74 18.69
CA ASP A 36 -3.12 -8.92 19.25
C ASP A 36 -3.84 -8.11 18.15
N VAL A 37 -3.08 -7.55 17.19
CA VAL A 37 -3.67 -6.87 16.02
C VAL A 37 -4.50 -7.83 15.17
N LEU A 38 -3.95 -9.01 14.83
CA LEU A 38 -4.62 -10.01 14.00
C LEU A 38 -5.90 -10.59 14.66
N GLU A 39 -5.97 -10.58 15.99
CA GLU A 39 -7.15 -11.05 16.73
C GLU A 39 -8.25 -9.99 16.84
N THR A 40 -7.88 -8.71 16.83
CA THR A 40 -8.82 -7.61 17.15
C THR A 40 -9.25 -6.80 15.93
N SER A 41 -8.58 -6.95 14.78
CA SER A 41 -8.78 -6.08 13.62
C SER A 41 -8.86 -6.86 12.32
N PRO A 42 -9.76 -6.49 11.39
CA PRO A 42 -9.69 -7.00 10.02
C PRO A 42 -8.43 -6.45 9.35
N VAL A 43 -7.61 -7.35 8.82
CA VAL A 43 -6.37 -7.00 8.11
C VAL A 43 -6.60 -7.09 6.61
N TRP A 44 -6.26 -6.02 5.88
CA TRP A 44 -6.37 -5.95 4.43
C TRP A 44 -5.05 -5.48 3.83
N ASP A 45 -4.48 -6.31 2.97
CA ASP A 45 -3.24 -6.02 2.27
C ASP A 45 -3.50 -5.10 1.08
N THR A 46 -2.83 -3.96 1.04
CA THR A 46 -2.98 -2.98 -0.06
C THR A 46 -2.13 -3.33 -1.28
N HIS A 47 -1.22 -4.32 -1.18
CA HIS A 47 -0.18 -4.52 -2.19
C HIS A 47 0.16 -6.00 -2.41
N ALA A 48 -0.57 -6.67 -3.31
CA ALA A 48 -0.25 -8.03 -3.73
C ALA A 48 -0.37 -8.20 -5.25
N HIS A 49 0.54 -8.98 -5.82
CA HIS A 49 0.55 -9.27 -7.26
C HIS A 49 -0.06 -10.63 -7.56
N VAL A 50 -0.72 -10.75 -8.73
CA VAL A 50 -1.21 -12.03 -9.25
C VAL A 50 -0.78 -12.20 -10.71
N GLY A 51 -0.24 -13.37 -11.03
CA GLY A 51 0.26 -13.73 -12.36
C GLY A 51 1.76 -14.04 -12.34
N ARG A 52 2.48 -13.56 -13.35
CA ARG A 52 3.93 -13.76 -13.49
C ARG A 52 4.62 -12.47 -13.91
N ASP A 53 5.79 -12.18 -13.34
CA ASP A 53 6.65 -11.09 -13.76
C ASP A 53 7.67 -11.54 -14.80
N ARG A 54 8.23 -10.58 -15.55
CA ARG A 54 9.33 -10.79 -16.49
C ARG A 54 10.62 -11.25 -15.82
N ASP A 55 10.78 -11.00 -14.53
CA ASP A 55 11.93 -11.47 -13.72
C ASP A 55 11.79 -12.94 -13.30
N GLY A 56 10.68 -13.61 -13.64
CA GLY A 56 10.38 -15.00 -13.36
C GLY A 56 9.67 -15.25 -12.04
N ARG A 57 9.41 -14.23 -11.23
CA ARG A 57 8.52 -14.37 -10.06
C ARG A 57 7.09 -14.59 -10.49
N GLU A 58 6.39 -15.44 -9.76
CA GLU A 58 4.99 -15.74 -10.02
C GLU A 58 4.24 -15.96 -8.70
N LEU A 59 2.97 -15.60 -8.70
CA LEU A 59 2.04 -15.92 -7.62
C LEU A 59 0.65 -16.08 -8.23
N ASP A 60 0.10 -17.28 -8.12
CA ASP A 60 -1.30 -17.49 -8.47
C ASP A 60 -2.21 -17.13 -7.28
N PHE A 61 -3.50 -16.98 -7.56
CA PHE A 61 -4.45 -16.58 -6.52
C PHE A 61 -4.64 -17.65 -5.43
N ILE A 62 -4.39 -18.92 -5.72
CA ILE A 62 -4.49 -20.01 -4.73
C ILE A 62 -3.30 -19.91 -3.75
N GLY A 63 -2.09 -19.66 -4.27
CA GLY A 63 -0.92 -19.40 -3.45
C GLY A 63 -1.08 -18.17 -2.57
N LEU A 64 -1.67 -17.10 -3.14
CA LEU A 64 -1.98 -15.90 -2.37
C LEU A 64 -3.01 -16.18 -1.27
N LEU A 65 -4.11 -16.88 -1.55
CA LEU A 65 -5.11 -17.24 -0.53
C LEU A 65 -4.50 -18.04 0.62
N ARG A 66 -3.57 -18.97 0.33
CA ARG A 66 -2.86 -19.72 1.38
C ARG A 66 -2.02 -18.80 2.26
N ASP A 67 -1.26 -17.88 1.67
CA ASP A 67 -0.49 -16.90 2.45
C ASP A 67 -1.41 -16.05 3.33
N LEU A 68 -2.50 -15.51 2.77
CA LEU A 68 -3.48 -14.74 3.53
C LEU A 68 -4.07 -15.54 4.71
N ASP A 69 -4.38 -16.83 4.50
CA ASP A 69 -4.94 -17.70 5.54
C ASP A 69 -3.89 -18.04 6.60
N ASP A 70 -2.64 -18.34 6.20
CA ASP A 70 -1.54 -18.65 7.10
C ASP A 70 -1.23 -17.50 8.08
N TYR A 71 -1.40 -16.26 7.61
CA TYR A 71 -1.14 -15.04 8.39
C TYR A 71 -2.39 -14.29 8.86
N ARG A 72 -3.59 -14.89 8.70
CA ARG A 72 -4.87 -14.31 9.14
C ARG A 72 -5.18 -12.95 8.52
N VAL A 73 -4.74 -12.73 7.28
CA VAL A 73 -5.08 -11.56 6.49
C VAL A 73 -6.44 -11.78 5.84
N ASN A 74 -7.38 -10.87 6.03
CA ASN A 74 -8.76 -11.02 5.57
C ASN A 74 -8.88 -10.96 4.05
N GLY A 75 -8.04 -10.16 3.40
CA GLY A 75 -8.04 -10.06 1.95
C GLY A 75 -6.96 -9.09 1.46
N ALA A 76 -6.88 -8.95 0.14
CA ALA A 76 -5.86 -8.14 -0.49
C ALA A 76 -6.37 -7.36 -1.71
N VAL A 77 -5.82 -6.18 -1.93
CA VAL A 77 -5.79 -5.54 -3.24
C VAL A 77 -4.85 -6.35 -4.14
N ILE A 78 -5.36 -6.78 -5.29
CA ILE A 78 -4.61 -7.57 -6.25
C ILE A 78 -4.50 -6.85 -7.59
N PHE A 79 -3.35 -6.95 -8.22
CA PHE A 79 -3.09 -6.36 -9.53
C PHE A 79 -2.02 -7.13 -10.29
N PRO A 80 -1.91 -6.91 -11.64
CA PRO A 80 -0.94 -7.62 -12.45
C PRO A 80 0.51 -7.26 -12.11
N PHE A 81 1.40 -8.22 -12.34
CA PHE A 81 2.83 -7.97 -12.48
C PHE A 81 3.16 -7.13 -13.73
N ASN A 82 4.46 -6.87 -13.94
CA ASN A 82 4.99 -6.47 -15.24
C ASN A 82 5.06 -7.73 -16.14
N ASP A 83 3.89 -8.19 -16.56
CA ASP A 83 3.64 -9.52 -17.12
C ASP A 83 4.22 -9.65 -18.53
N PRO A 84 4.89 -10.78 -18.88
CA PRO A 84 5.38 -11.01 -20.24
C PRO A 84 4.28 -11.06 -21.29
N GLU A 85 3.02 -11.34 -20.89
CA GLU A 85 1.85 -11.38 -21.76
C GLU A 85 1.02 -10.09 -21.73
N GLN A 86 1.61 -8.99 -21.23
CA GLN A 86 0.90 -7.70 -21.08
C GLN A 86 0.38 -7.10 -22.39
N GLY A 87 0.92 -7.51 -23.54
CA GLY A 87 0.59 -6.90 -24.83
C GLY A 87 0.88 -5.39 -24.83
N THR A 88 0.04 -4.63 -25.53
CA THR A 88 0.09 -3.17 -25.55
C THR A 88 -0.84 -2.51 -24.54
N ASP A 89 -1.78 -3.24 -23.95
CA ASP A 89 -2.90 -2.71 -23.19
C ASP A 89 -3.11 -3.35 -21.81
N PHE A 90 -2.33 -4.35 -21.41
CA PHE A 90 -2.49 -5.15 -20.18
C PHE A 90 -3.79 -5.98 -20.10
N ARG A 91 -4.51 -6.17 -21.18
CA ARG A 91 -5.81 -6.89 -21.18
C ARG A 91 -5.72 -8.28 -20.58
N VAL A 92 -4.76 -9.11 -21.02
CA VAL A 92 -4.60 -10.50 -20.54
C VAL A 92 -4.27 -10.54 -19.03
N PRO A 93 -3.30 -9.76 -18.53
CA PRO A 93 -3.03 -9.71 -17.09
C PRO A 93 -4.21 -9.19 -16.25
N ASN A 94 -4.94 -8.18 -16.72
CA ASN A 94 -6.14 -7.69 -16.03
C ASN A 94 -7.27 -8.72 -16.03
N ASP A 95 -7.44 -9.51 -17.09
CA ASP A 95 -8.39 -10.63 -17.10
C ASP A 95 -8.02 -11.68 -16.04
N ARG A 96 -6.74 -11.99 -15.86
CA ARG A 96 -6.26 -12.91 -14.83
C ARG A 96 -6.56 -12.41 -13.42
N VAL A 97 -6.38 -11.12 -13.16
CA VAL A 97 -6.77 -10.48 -11.88
C VAL A 97 -8.29 -10.54 -11.68
N TRP A 98 -9.05 -10.30 -12.72
CA TRP A 98 -10.52 -10.39 -12.67
C TRP A 98 -11.00 -11.82 -12.37
N ASP A 99 -10.38 -12.83 -12.98
CA ASP A 99 -10.71 -14.23 -12.71
C ASP A 99 -10.36 -14.64 -11.28
N ALA A 100 -9.24 -14.16 -10.75
CA ALA A 100 -8.89 -14.34 -9.34
C ALA A 100 -9.93 -13.71 -8.40
N TYR A 101 -10.35 -12.47 -8.68
CA TYR A 101 -11.43 -11.81 -7.93
C TYR A 101 -12.73 -12.60 -7.99
N ARG A 102 -13.15 -13.07 -9.16
CA ARG A 102 -14.38 -13.87 -9.29
C ARG A 102 -14.35 -15.20 -8.54
N ALA A 103 -13.16 -15.77 -8.35
CA ALA A 103 -12.98 -17.00 -7.59
C ALA A 103 -13.10 -16.78 -6.07
N ALA A 104 -12.77 -15.60 -5.56
CA ALA A 104 -12.85 -15.26 -4.14
C ALA A 104 -13.19 -13.76 -3.93
N PRO A 105 -14.41 -13.32 -4.26
CA PRO A 105 -14.77 -11.90 -4.28
C PRO A 105 -14.78 -11.24 -2.90
N GLU A 106 -14.92 -12.02 -1.83
CA GLU A 106 -14.83 -11.55 -0.44
C GLU A 106 -13.38 -11.40 0.06
N ARG A 107 -12.39 -11.92 -0.69
CA ARG A 107 -10.98 -11.93 -0.32
C ARG A 107 -10.14 -10.98 -1.18
N PHE A 108 -10.61 -10.59 -2.34
CA PHE A 108 -9.83 -9.80 -3.29
C PHE A 108 -10.51 -8.50 -3.70
N ILE A 109 -9.71 -7.47 -3.89
CA ILE A 109 -10.09 -6.17 -4.43
C ILE A 109 -9.28 -5.96 -5.71
N PRO A 110 -9.90 -6.04 -6.91
CA PRO A 110 -9.16 -6.00 -8.15
C PRO A 110 -8.78 -4.56 -8.52
N PHE A 111 -7.48 -4.30 -8.72
CA PHE A 111 -6.98 -3.10 -9.38
C PHE A 111 -6.54 -3.44 -10.80
N MET A 112 -6.82 -2.55 -11.73
CA MET A 112 -6.32 -2.68 -13.10
C MET A 112 -4.90 -2.17 -13.24
N ARG A 113 -4.15 -2.68 -14.20
CA ARG A 113 -2.90 -2.09 -14.64
C ARG A 113 -3.08 -1.55 -16.06
N LEU A 114 -2.62 -0.35 -16.32
CA LEU A 114 -2.74 0.33 -17.60
C LEU A 114 -1.35 0.55 -18.20
N ASN A 115 -1.27 0.69 -19.53
CA ASN A 115 -0.04 1.04 -20.21
C ASN A 115 -0.07 2.51 -20.67
N PRO A 116 0.61 3.45 -19.97
CA PRO A 116 0.66 4.84 -20.38
C PRO A 116 1.26 5.06 -21.80
N ASN A 117 2.07 4.11 -22.26
CA ASN A 117 2.68 4.15 -23.60
C ASN A 117 1.86 3.43 -24.69
N GLY A 118 0.63 3.05 -24.38
CA GLY A 118 -0.26 2.31 -25.28
C GLY A 118 -1.70 2.83 -25.26
N PRO A 119 -2.63 2.12 -25.89
CA PRO A 119 -4.05 2.49 -25.92
C PRO A 119 -4.72 2.10 -24.58
N TRP A 120 -4.55 2.94 -23.57
CA TRP A 120 -5.00 2.65 -22.21
C TRP A 120 -6.50 2.92 -21.99
N GLU A 121 -7.13 3.77 -22.78
CA GLU A 121 -8.50 4.27 -22.56
C GLU A 121 -9.53 3.15 -22.65
N ASP A 122 -9.48 2.33 -23.69
CA ASP A 122 -10.42 1.21 -23.88
C ASP A 122 -10.29 0.18 -22.77
N GLU A 123 -9.07 -0.09 -22.32
CA GLU A 123 -8.83 -1.02 -21.22
C GLU A 123 -9.26 -0.45 -19.86
N TYR A 124 -9.06 0.85 -19.65
CA TYR A 124 -9.58 1.56 -18.48
C TYR A 124 -11.11 1.41 -18.38
N GLU A 125 -11.83 1.78 -19.47
CA GLU A 125 -13.30 1.68 -19.49
C GLU A 125 -13.77 0.24 -19.25
N ARG A 126 -13.16 -0.72 -19.92
CA ARG A 126 -13.49 -2.14 -19.76
C ARG A 126 -13.31 -2.64 -18.34
N CYS A 127 -12.20 -2.29 -17.70
CA CYS A 127 -11.90 -2.72 -16.34
C CYS A 127 -12.79 -2.01 -15.31
N ARG A 128 -13.02 -0.69 -15.48
CA ARG A 128 -13.93 0.07 -14.64
C ARG A 128 -15.36 -0.51 -14.69
N ASP A 129 -15.87 -0.75 -15.89
CA ASP A 129 -17.23 -1.27 -16.10
C ASP A 129 -17.41 -2.70 -15.57
N ARG A 130 -16.32 -3.48 -15.47
CA ARG A 130 -16.31 -4.78 -14.79
C ARG A 130 -16.31 -4.67 -13.28
N GLY A 131 -15.89 -3.55 -12.71
CA GLY A 131 -15.85 -3.35 -11.26
C GLY A 131 -14.45 -3.38 -10.65
N HIS A 132 -13.39 -3.13 -11.42
CA HIS A 132 -12.06 -2.85 -10.83
C HIS A 132 -12.14 -1.59 -9.97
N ARG A 133 -11.50 -1.65 -8.81
CA ARG A 133 -11.65 -0.67 -7.72
C ARG A 133 -10.47 0.31 -7.62
N GLY A 134 -9.50 0.24 -8.52
CA GLY A 134 -8.34 1.13 -8.54
C GLY A 134 -7.39 0.80 -9.68
N ILE A 135 -6.27 1.53 -9.72
CA ILE A 135 -5.27 1.45 -10.79
C ILE A 135 -3.89 1.21 -10.17
N LYS A 136 -3.11 0.30 -10.74
CA LYS A 136 -1.67 0.14 -10.47
C LYS A 136 -0.86 0.71 -11.63
N LEU A 137 0.11 1.56 -11.31
CA LEU A 137 1.11 2.06 -12.25
C LEU A 137 2.52 1.80 -11.71
N HIS A 138 3.46 1.55 -12.63
CA HIS A 138 4.86 1.30 -12.29
C HIS A 138 5.78 2.08 -13.24
N PRO A 139 6.10 3.35 -12.93
CA PRO A 139 6.79 4.25 -13.85
C PRO A 139 8.07 3.65 -14.45
N ARG A 140 8.94 3.07 -13.61
CA ARG A 140 10.17 2.44 -14.05
C ARG A 140 9.94 1.23 -14.98
N ALA A 141 9.05 0.30 -14.59
CA ALA A 141 8.83 -0.94 -15.35
C ALA A 141 8.07 -0.69 -16.65
N GLN A 142 7.32 0.41 -16.72
CA GLN A 142 6.50 0.80 -17.86
C GLN A 142 7.09 1.98 -18.65
N ASP A 143 8.29 2.45 -18.27
CA ASP A 143 9.08 3.49 -18.94
C ASP A 143 8.30 4.79 -19.20
N PHE A 144 7.80 5.40 -18.11
CA PHE A 144 7.16 6.72 -18.20
C PHE A 144 7.55 7.59 -16.98
N ALA A 145 7.57 8.91 -17.15
CA ALA A 145 7.74 9.86 -16.06
C ALA A 145 6.44 10.02 -15.28
N LEU A 146 6.53 10.15 -13.94
CA LEU A 146 5.36 10.32 -13.06
C LEU A 146 4.44 11.46 -13.49
N ASN A 147 5.03 12.58 -13.94
CA ASN A 147 4.35 13.80 -14.38
C ASN A 147 4.21 13.87 -15.92
N ALA A 148 4.42 12.76 -16.65
CA ALA A 148 4.18 12.74 -18.10
C ALA A 148 2.73 13.12 -18.42
N PRO A 149 2.46 13.83 -19.52
CA PRO A 149 1.10 14.25 -19.88
C PRO A 149 0.10 13.11 -19.84
N VAL A 150 0.43 11.96 -20.42
CA VAL A 150 -0.44 10.77 -20.41
C VAL A 150 -0.68 10.21 -19.02
N ALA A 151 0.31 10.26 -18.15
CA ALA A 151 0.12 9.85 -16.74
C ALA A 151 -0.83 10.80 -16.02
N MET A 152 -0.70 12.12 -16.26
CA MET A 152 -1.60 13.13 -15.71
C MET A 152 -3.04 12.95 -16.22
N GLU A 153 -3.24 12.51 -17.46
CA GLU A 153 -4.57 12.17 -18.01
C GLU A 153 -5.18 10.97 -17.27
N ILE A 154 -4.39 9.92 -17.04
CA ILE A 154 -4.84 8.74 -16.25
C ILE A 154 -5.19 9.16 -14.81
N TYR A 155 -4.37 9.98 -14.16
CA TYR A 155 -4.64 10.46 -12.81
C TYR A 155 -5.90 11.33 -12.74
N ALA A 156 -6.09 12.25 -13.70
CA ALA A 156 -7.28 13.08 -13.77
C ALA A 156 -8.56 12.27 -13.99
N ARG A 157 -8.47 11.24 -14.85
CA ARG A 157 -9.59 10.32 -15.07
C ARG A 157 -9.89 9.50 -13.82
N ALA A 158 -8.87 8.98 -13.15
CA ALA A 158 -9.01 8.25 -11.89
C ALA A 158 -9.65 9.12 -10.80
N ALA A 159 -9.22 10.39 -10.68
CA ALA A 159 -9.80 11.35 -9.74
C ALA A 159 -11.29 11.57 -10.01
N THR A 160 -11.68 11.76 -11.28
CA THR A 160 -13.08 11.92 -11.71
C THR A 160 -13.94 10.73 -11.34
N ASP A 161 -13.44 9.52 -11.59
CA ASP A 161 -14.13 8.26 -11.33
C ASP A 161 -13.92 7.77 -9.88
N ARG A 162 -13.21 8.55 -9.05
CA ARG A 162 -12.89 8.26 -7.64
C ARG A 162 -12.15 6.94 -7.43
N LEU A 163 -11.38 6.51 -8.41
CA LEU A 163 -10.51 5.34 -8.30
C LEU A 163 -9.17 5.75 -7.69
N PRO A 164 -8.69 5.08 -6.63
CA PRO A 164 -7.33 5.29 -6.14
C PRO A 164 -6.31 4.81 -7.18
N VAL A 165 -5.15 5.49 -7.19
CA VAL A 165 -4.02 5.09 -8.01
C VAL A 165 -2.85 4.72 -7.12
N LEU A 166 -2.45 3.45 -7.13
CA LEU A 166 -1.26 2.95 -6.48
C LEU A 166 -0.09 3.03 -7.46
N VAL A 167 0.86 3.91 -7.15
CA VAL A 167 2.05 4.12 -7.96
C VAL A 167 3.26 3.52 -7.27
N HIS A 168 4.07 2.74 -7.99
CA HIS A 168 5.36 2.28 -7.48
C HIS A 168 6.31 3.47 -7.29
N THR A 169 6.83 3.63 -6.08
CA THR A 169 7.76 4.71 -5.71
C THR A 169 9.00 4.19 -4.96
N GLY A 170 9.26 2.87 -5.02
CA GLY A 170 10.35 2.20 -4.34
C GLY A 170 11.59 1.95 -5.20
N TYR A 171 12.11 0.72 -5.14
CA TYR A 171 13.35 0.34 -5.80
C TYR A 171 13.41 0.71 -7.28
N GLY A 172 14.54 1.37 -7.64
CA GLY A 172 14.82 1.80 -9.00
C GLY A 172 14.14 3.09 -9.43
N MET A 173 13.39 3.73 -8.55
CA MET A 173 13.01 5.13 -8.68
C MET A 173 14.15 6.02 -8.15
N GLY A 174 14.21 7.27 -8.61
CA GLY A 174 15.04 8.31 -8.01
C GLY A 174 14.29 9.07 -6.91
N ALA A 175 14.76 10.26 -6.56
CA ALA A 175 14.00 11.20 -5.74
C ALA A 175 12.79 11.71 -6.52
N VAL A 176 11.61 11.37 -6.08
CA VAL A 176 10.32 11.63 -6.78
C VAL A 176 9.31 12.40 -5.94
N SER A 177 9.66 12.73 -4.70
CA SER A 177 8.73 13.36 -3.75
C SER A 177 8.19 14.71 -4.23
N ASP A 178 9.01 15.51 -4.90
CA ASP A 178 8.59 16.82 -5.43
C ASP A 178 7.61 16.67 -6.62
N ASP A 179 7.83 15.69 -7.51
CA ASP A 179 6.91 15.37 -8.60
C ASP A 179 5.56 14.89 -8.04
N LEU A 180 5.58 14.02 -7.04
CA LEU A 180 4.39 13.51 -6.37
C LEU A 180 3.61 14.64 -5.66
N ALA A 181 4.31 15.57 -5.02
CA ALA A 181 3.69 16.77 -4.42
C ALA A 181 3.04 17.66 -5.49
N GLY A 182 3.69 17.83 -6.64
CA GLY A 182 3.13 18.54 -7.79
C GLY A 182 1.85 17.88 -8.33
N ILE A 183 1.85 16.56 -8.47
CA ILE A 183 0.67 15.77 -8.89
C ILE A 183 -0.46 15.91 -7.87
N ALA A 184 -0.16 15.70 -6.58
CA ALA A 184 -1.15 15.77 -5.51
C ALA A 184 -1.79 17.15 -5.39
N GLY A 185 -0.99 18.21 -5.58
CA GLY A 185 -1.47 19.60 -5.56
C GLY A 185 -2.30 19.97 -6.80
N ALA A 186 -1.94 19.46 -7.97
CA ALA A 186 -2.68 19.68 -9.21
C ALA A 186 -4.02 18.92 -9.27
N LEU A 187 -4.12 17.80 -8.56
CA LEU A 187 -5.28 16.88 -8.56
C LEU A 187 -5.71 16.58 -7.11
N PRO A 188 -6.34 17.53 -6.40
CA PRO A 188 -6.70 17.34 -4.99
C PRO A 188 -7.72 16.22 -4.74
N ASP A 189 -8.51 15.86 -5.74
CA ASP A 189 -9.49 14.76 -5.66
C ASP A 189 -8.86 13.37 -5.99
N LEU A 190 -7.61 13.33 -6.46
CA LEU A 190 -6.89 12.09 -6.71
C LEU A 190 -6.53 11.42 -5.37
N ARG A 191 -6.86 10.16 -5.21
CA ARG A 191 -6.38 9.32 -4.11
C ARG A 191 -5.09 8.64 -4.53
N LEU A 192 -3.96 9.26 -4.20
CA LEU A 192 -2.63 8.80 -4.61
C LEU A 192 -2.02 7.91 -3.52
N ILE A 193 -1.84 6.62 -3.82
CA ILE A 193 -1.19 5.65 -2.93
C ILE A 193 0.26 5.48 -3.38
N LEU A 194 1.19 5.76 -2.48
CA LEU A 194 2.61 5.63 -2.70
C LEU A 194 3.05 4.20 -2.36
N GLY A 195 3.16 3.33 -3.35
CA GLY A 195 3.71 1.99 -3.14
C GLY A 195 5.14 2.10 -2.61
N HIS A 196 5.38 1.51 -1.42
CA HIS A 196 6.66 1.58 -0.69
C HIS A 196 6.98 2.97 -0.12
N SER A 197 5.98 3.84 0.06
CA SER A 197 6.08 5.14 0.76
C SER A 197 7.23 6.06 0.29
N THR A 198 7.76 5.88 -0.92
CA THR A 198 8.87 6.69 -1.44
C THR A 198 10.15 6.58 -0.59
N PHE A 199 10.46 5.38 -0.05
CA PHE A 199 11.58 5.20 0.89
C PHE A 199 12.94 5.64 0.34
N ILE A 200 13.11 5.76 -0.99
CA ILE A 200 14.36 6.20 -1.62
C ILE A 200 14.77 7.62 -1.20
N ASP A 201 13.80 8.51 -0.98
CA ASP A 201 14.04 9.87 -0.49
C ASP A 201 13.11 10.22 0.70
N MET A 202 12.94 9.28 1.64
CA MET A 202 12.01 9.37 2.76
C MET A 202 12.05 10.71 3.53
N PRO A 203 13.21 11.29 3.88
CA PRO A 203 13.22 12.57 4.58
C PRO A 203 12.58 13.70 3.77
N ARG A 204 12.70 13.66 2.44
CA ARG A 204 12.04 14.61 1.55
C ARG A 204 10.55 14.28 1.43
N ALA A 205 10.22 12.98 1.27
CA ALA A 205 8.85 12.50 1.14
C ALA A 205 7.97 12.98 2.29
N VAL A 206 8.35 12.70 3.54
CA VAL A 206 7.57 13.15 4.71
C VAL A 206 7.46 14.66 4.80
N ALA A 207 8.53 15.40 4.45
CA ALA A 207 8.53 16.86 4.53
C ALA A 207 7.58 17.52 3.53
N VAL A 208 7.52 17.03 2.28
CA VAL A 208 6.76 17.68 1.20
C VAL A 208 5.38 17.09 0.97
N LEU A 209 5.15 15.79 1.33
CA LEU A 209 3.89 15.12 1.08
C LEU A 209 2.94 15.11 2.30
N ALA A 210 3.45 15.38 3.51
CA ALA A 210 2.60 15.50 4.70
C ALA A 210 1.45 16.49 4.56
N PRO A 211 1.60 17.66 3.90
CA PRO A 211 0.52 18.62 3.74
C PRO A 211 -0.64 18.17 2.81
N TYR A 212 -0.46 17.11 2.00
CA TYR A 212 -1.44 16.68 1.02
C TYR A 212 -2.33 15.57 1.57
N PRO A 213 -3.60 15.82 1.94
CA PRO A 213 -4.49 14.84 2.55
C PRO A 213 -4.90 13.72 1.59
N ASN A 214 -4.72 13.92 0.29
CA ASN A 214 -5.02 12.97 -0.78
C ASN A 214 -3.86 12.00 -1.12
N VAL A 215 -2.77 12.04 -0.33
CA VAL A 215 -1.61 11.15 -0.47
C VAL A 215 -1.59 10.13 0.67
N TYR A 216 -1.48 8.85 0.31
CA TYR A 216 -1.48 7.71 1.22
C TYR A 216 -0.15 6.96 1.13
N PHE A 217 0.38 6.54 2.27
CA PHE A 217 1.68 5.89 2.41
C PHE A 217 1.48 4.39 2.61
N GLU A 218 1.85 3.59 1.62
CA GLU A 218 1.73 2.13 1.66
C GLU A 218 3.08 1.53 2.13
N THR A 219 3.03 0.60 3.09
CA THR A 219 4.16 0.24 3.95
C THR A 219 5.00 -0.94 3.47
N SER A 220 4.67 -1.57 2.34
CA SER A 220 5.41 -2.75 1.87
C SER A 220 6.89 -2.46 1.62
N VAL A 221 7.74 -3.37 2.05
CA VAL A 221 9.22 -3.35 1.91
C VAL A 221 9.93 -2.06 2.37
N VAL A 222 9.22 -1.21 3.12
CA VAL A 222 9.81 -0.02 3.75
C VAL A 222 10.68 -0.47 4.93
N GLN A 223 11.89 0.06 5.03
CA GLN A 223 12.80 -0.29 6.13
C GLN A 223 12.32 0.31 7.46
N ALA A 224 12.65 -0.33 8.58
CA ALA A 224 12.17 0.06 9.92
C ALA A 224 12.36 1.54 10.25
N PHE A 225 13.50 2.14 9.91
CA PHE A 225 13.74 3.58 10.18
C PHE A 225 12.90 4.50 9.30
N ASP A 226 12.69 4.14 8.04
CA ASP A 226 11.83 4.89 7.13
C ASP A 226 10.36 4.73 7.51
N LEU A 227 9.96 3.54 7.90
CA LEU A 227 8.62 3.28 8.42
C LEU A 227 8.35 4.07 9.70
N PHE A 228 9.33 4.15 10.61
CA PHE A 228 9.25 5.01 11.78
C PHE A 228 9.03 6.47 11.39
N ALA A 229 9.77 6.98 10.40
CA ALA A 229 9.63 8.37 9.94
C ALA A 229 8.23 8.66 9.36
N VAL A 230 7.64 7.69 8.63
CA VAL A 230 6.25 7.79 8.16
C VAL A 230 5.29 7.84 9.34
N LEU A 231 5.41 6.92 10.29
CA LEU A 231 4.48 6.80 11.43
C LEU A 231 4.58 7.98 12.42
N ASP A 232 5.75 8.63 12.50
CA ASP A 232 5.98 9.82 13.34
C ASP A 232 5.45 11.10 12.71
N ALA A 233 5.50 11.21 11.36
CA ALA A 233 5.24 12.46 10.64
C ALA A 233 3.88 12.50 9.91
N ILE A 234 3.33 11.35 9.56
CA ILE A 234 2.12 11.24 8.74
C ILE A 234 0.92 10.87 9.62
N ASP A 235 -0.23 11.49 9.34
CA ASP A 235 -1.50 11.13 9.97
C ASP A 235 -1.73 9.61 9.81
N PRO A 236 -1.93 8.85 10.91
CA PRO A 236 -2.21 7.42 10.84
C PRO A 236 -3.36 7.04 9.90
N ALA A 237 -4.33 7.92 9.68
CA ALA A 237 -5.43 7.72 8.73
C ALA A 237 -4.99 7.62 7.25
N ARG A 238 -3.74 7.96 6.95
CA ARG A 238 -3.15 7.91 5.60
C ARG A 238 -2.07 6.85 5.43
N VAL A 239 -1.89 5.99 6.42
CA VAL A 239 -0.94 4.87 6.34
C VAL A 239 -1.71 3.58 6.03
N LEU A 240 -1.21 2.81 5.06
CA LEU A 240 -1.86 1.60 4.54
C LEU A 240 -0.90 0.41 4.66
N TYR A 241 -1.34 -0.65 5.31
CA TYR A 241 -0.60 -1.91 5.36
C TYR A 241 -0.48 -2.52 3.95
N GLY A 242 0.70 -3.06 3.60
CA GLY A 242 0.94 -3.82 2.40
C GLY A 242 2.13 -4.77 2.53
N SER A 243 2.09 -5.88 1.79
CA SER A 243 3.13 -6.92 1.83
C SER A 243 4.07 -6.92 0.64
N ASP A 244 3.61 -6.48 -0.54
CA ASP A 244 4.29 -6.62 -1.84
C ASP A 244 4.54 -8.09 -2.22
N LEU A 245 3.60 -8.98 -1.89
CA LEU A 245 3.72 -10.40 -2.29
C LEU A 245 3.79 -10.55 -3.80
N PRO A 246 4.69 -11.38 -4.32
CA PRO A 246 5.68 -12.25 -3.66
C PRO A 246 7.09 -11.63 -3.52
N TYR A 247 7.25 -10.33 -3.70
CA TYR A 247 8.52 -9.63 -3.51
C TYR A 247 8.85 -9.42 -2.04
N GLY A 248 7.83 -9.20 -1.21
CA GLY A 248 7.91 -9.11 0.23
C GLY A 248 7.35 -10.33 0.95
N SER A 249 6.87 -10.15 2.18
CA SER A 249 6.36 -11.21 3.05
C SER A 249 5.29 -10.66 3.98
N SER A 250 4.10 -11.28 4.00
CA SER A 250 3.03 -10.92 4.95
C SER A 250 3.49 -11.00 6.40
N ALA A 251 4.21 -12.06 6.77
CA ALA A 251 4.74 -12.22 8.13
C ALA A 251 5.65 -11.06 8.54
N HIS A 252 6.57 -10.65 7.65
CA HIS A 252 7.50 -9.56 7.94
C HIS A 252 6.77 -8.23 8.00
N ALA A 253 5.97 -7.90 7.00
CA ALA A 253 5.27 -6.63 6.91
C ALA A 253 4.30 -6.40 8.07
N LEU A 254 3.52 -7.42 8.48
CA LEU A 254 2.65 -7.37 9.64
C LEU A 254 3.43 -7.09 10.92
N HIS A 255 4.51 -7.84 11.13
CA HIS A 255 5.31 -7.73 12.33
C HIS A 255 6.01 -6.37 12.42
N GLU A 256 6.62 -5.93 11.33
CA GLU A 256 7.35 -4.67 11.27
C GLU A 256 6.43 -3.47 11.48
N LEU A 257 5.27 -3.44 10.83
CA LEU A 257 4.30 -2.37 11.03
C LEU A 257 3.78 -2.32 12.48
N ALA A 258 3.43 -3.47 13.08
CA ALA A 258 2.97 -3.52 14.47
C ALA A 258 4.02 -3.01 15.44
N VAL A 259 5.28 -3.43 15.28
CA VAL A 259 6.40 -3.04 16.13
C VAL A 259 6.72 -1.56 15.94
N MET A 260 6.81 -1.09 14.71
CA MET A 260 7.15 0.32 14.44
C MET A 260 6.03 1.27 14.85
N ALA A 261 4.76 0.90 14.68
CA ALA A 261 3.63 1.67 15.18
C ALA A 261 3.68 1.83 16.72
N ASN A 262 4.02 0.75 17.41
CA ASN A 262 4.21 0.80 18.86
C ASN A 262 5.39 1.71 19.27
N ILE A 263 6.54 1.59 18.60
CA ILE A 263 7.74 2.40 18.86
C ILE A 263 7.48 3.89 18.55
N ALA A 264 6.78 4.18 17.44
CA ALA A 264 6.41 5.55 17.06
C ALA A 264 5.33 6.15 17.97
N GLY A 265 4.77 5.36 18.89
CA GLY A 265 3.75 5.84 19.84
C GLY A 265 2.38 6.06 19.15
N VAL A 266 2.10 5.36 18.07
CA VAL A 266 0.76 5.36 17.46
C VAL A 266 -0.23 4.78 18.48
N HIS A 267 -1.32 5.51 18.72
CA HIS A 267 -2.30 5.07 19.71
C HIS A 267 -2.95 3.74 19.26
N PRO A 268 -3.15 2.76 20.15
CA PRO A 268 -3.73 1.46 19.80
C PRO A 268 -5.06 1.52 19.06
N ASP A 269 -5.89 2.54 19.31
CA ASP A 269 -7.16 2.77 18.61
C ASP A 269 -7.00 2.95 17.09
N HIS A 270 -5.80 3.32 16.62
CA HIS A 270 -5.52 3.45 15.18
C HIS A 270 -5.01 2.15 14.52
N TYR A 271 -4.73 1.09 15.30
CA TYR A 271 -4.17 -0.13 14.72
C TYR A 271 -5.12 -0.80 13.74
N ALA A 272 -6.41 -0.92 14.08
CA ALA A 272 -7.40 -1.44 13.14
C ALA A 272 -7.43 -0.66 11.81
N ASP A 273 -7.20 0.65 11.89
CA ASP A 273 -7.16 1.53 10.74
C ASP A 273 -5.92 1.31 9.88
N LEU A 274 -4.73 1.26 10.50
CA LEU A 274 -3.46 0.99 9.81
C LEU A 274 -3.49 -0.32 9.04
N PHE A 275 -4.03 -1.39 9.66
CA PHE A 275 -3.99 -2.74 9.10
C PHE A 275 -5.11 -3.06 8.11
N GLY A 276 -6.12 -2.19 7.96
CA GLY A 276 -7.17 -2.43 6.96
C GLY A 276 -8.24 -1.35 6.89
N GLY A 277 -8.61 -0.73 8.01
CA GLY A 277 -9.68 0.25 8.06
C GLY A 277 -9.47 1.44 7.12
N ASN A 278 -8.23 1.95 7.03
CA ASN A 278 -7.88 3.04 6.12
C ASN A 278 -8.11 2.67 4.66
N LEU A 279 -7.66 1.48 4.24
CA LEU A 279 -7.88 0.98 2.87
C LEU A 279 -9.38 0.86 2.57
N LEU A 280 -10.14 0.25 3.47
CA LEU A 280 -11.58 0.07 3.25
C LEU A 280 -12.29 1.42 3.14
N ARG A 281 -11.99 2.40 4.02
CA ARG A 281 -12.53 3.76 3.91
C ARG A 281 -12.13 4.47 2.63
N LEU A 282 -10.88 4.30 2.20
CA LEU A 282 -10.39 4.85 0.92
C LEU A 282 -11.21 4.33 -0.26
N LEU A 283 -11.63 3.07 -0.22
CA LEU A 283 -12.41 2.44 -1.28
C LEU A 283 -13.91 2.73 -1.18
N ASP A 284 -14.47 2.92 0.03
CA ASP A 284 -15.91 3.05 0.28
C ASP A 284 -16.45 4.49 0.19
N SER A 285 -15.79 5.38 -0.49
CA SER A 285 -16.08 6.82 -0.55
C SER A 285 -17.50 7.23 -1.00
N GLU A 286 -18.44 6.30 -1.07
CA GLU A 286 -19.88 6.60 -1.22
C GLU A 286 -20.58 6.88 0.13
N ALA A 287 -19.93 6.63 1.28
CA ALA A 287 -20.58 6.65 2.59
C ALA A 287 -20.75 8.05 3.20
N HIS A 288 -20.33 9.12 2.54
CA HIS A 288 -20.36 10.48 3.09
C HIS A 288 -21.05 11.50 2.16
N ARG A 289 -22.23 11.15 1.65
CA ARG A 289 -23.19 12.14 1.10
C ARG A 289 -24.56 12.01 1.76
#